data_479ea495b3b9b40a7de9fb881f77aa79
#
_entry.id   479ea495b3b9b40a7de9fb881f77aa79
#
_cell.length_a   1.000
_cell.length_b   1.000
_cell.length_c   1.000
_cell.angle_alpha   90.00
_cell.angle_beta   90.00
_cell.angle_gamma   90.00
#
_symmetry.space_group_name_H-M   'P 1'
#
loop_
_entity.id
_entity.type
_entity.pdbx_description
1 polymer ?
#
loop_
_entity_poly.entity_id
_entity_poly.type
_entity_poly.pdbx_seq_one_letter_code
_entity_poly.pdbx_strand_id
1 'polypeptide(L)'
;MNKLELMKMANEIRKGAVTAVYHAKSGHPGGSLSAADIYTYLFFEEMNVDPADPKKADRDRFVLSKGHTAPGYYATLANRGFFPVEDLTTLRHSRDIRT
;
A
#
# COMPACT_ATOMS: atom_id res chain seq x y z
N MET A 1 -4.03 12.62 -10.77
CA MET A 1 -3.67 11.58 -11.77
C MET A 1 -4.84 11.35 -12.72
N ASN A 2 -4.54 11.10 -14.00
CA ASN A 2 -5.61 10.71 -14.92
C ASN A 2 -5.90 9.21 -14.77
N LYS A 3 -6.93 8.74 -15.48
CA LYS A 3 -7.36 7.33 -15.37
C LYS A 3 -6.24 6.35 -15.71
N LEU A 4 -5.47 6.63 -16.76
CA LEU A 4 -4.39 5.73 -17.18
C LEU A 4 -3.29 5.65 -16.12
N GLU A 5 -2.92 6.79 -15.54
CA GLU A 5 -1.92 6.82 -14.48
C GLU A 5 -2.39 6.06 -13.23
N LEU A 6 -3.67 6.19 -12.87
CA LEU A 6 -4.24 5.44 -11.75
C LEU A 6 -4.22 3.94 -12.03
N MET A 7 -4.56 3.53 -13.24
CA MET A 7 -4.52 2.11 -13.62
C MET A 7 -3.11 1.55 -13.56
N LYS A 8 -2.12 2.32 -14.03
CA LYS A 8 -0.71 1.91 -13.96
C LYS A 8 -0.25 1.79 -12.51
N MET A 9 -0.65 2.74 -11.67
CA MET A 9 -0.28 2.69 -10.26
C MET A 9 -0.94 1.50 -9.55
N ALA A 10 -2.20 1.20 -9.86
CA ALA A 10 -2.86 0.02 -9.29
C ALA A 10 -2.10 -1.25 -9.64
N ASN A 11 -1.55 -1.34 -10.87
CA ASN A 11 -0.75 -2.50 -11.26
C ASN A 11 0.58 -2.55 -10.50
N GLU A 12 1.21 -1.41 -10.23
CA GLU A 12 2.42 -1.38 -9.40
C GLU A 12 2.13 -1.85 -7.98
N ILE A 13 0.98 -1.49 -7.44
CA ILE A 13 0.55 -1.95 -6.12
C ILE A 13 0.32 -3.45 -6.12
N ARG A 14 -0.30 -3.99 -7.17
CA ARG A 14 -0.48 -5.44 -7.32
C ARG A 14 0.86 -6.18 -7.35
N LYS A 15 1.82 -5.66 -8.13
CA LYS A 15 3.17 -6.23 -8.17
C LYS A 15 3.82 -6.21 -6.80
N GLY A 16 3.68 -5.11 -6.08
CA GLY A 16 4.23 -4.97 -4.74
C GLY A 16 3.63 -5.97 -3.76
N ALA A 17 2.31 -6.17 -3.83
CA ALA A 17 1.62 -7.12 -2.95
C ALA A 17 2.11 -8.55 -3.21
N VAL A 18 2.23 -8.96 -4.46
CA VAL A 18 2.73 -10.28 -4.82
C VAL A 18 4.18 -10.46 -4.37
N THR A 19 5.00 -9.44 -4.58
CA THR A 19 6.40 -9.44 -4.15
C THR A 19 6.51 -9.63 -2.65
N ALA A 20 5.71 -8.88 -1.87
CA ALA A 20 5.73 -8.97 -0.42
C ALA A 20 5.35 -10.38 0.06
N VAL A 21 4.29 -10.95 -0.52
CA VAL A 21 3.84 -12.29 -0.16
C VAL A 21 4.89 -13.34 -0.52
N TYR A 22 5.50 -13.20 -1.70
CA TYR A 22 6.53 -14.13 -2.16
C TYR A 22 7.73 -14.13 -1.20
N HIS A 23 8.24 -12.96 -0.86
CA HIS A 23 9.42 -12.86 0.01
C HIS A 23 9.11 -13.24 1.45
N ALA A 24 7.89 -13.01 1.93
CA ALA A 24 7.48 -13.45 3.25
C ALA A 24 7.19 -14.94 3.31
N LYS A 25 7.01 -15.58 2.16
CA LYS A 25 6.63 -16.99 2.03
C LYS A 25 5.34 -17.32 2.75
N SER A 26 4.47 -16.34 2.88
CA SER A 26 3.16 -16.50 3.52
C SER A 26 2.28 -15.31 3.19
N GLY A 27 0.97 -15.50 3.32
CA GLY A 27 0.00 -14.45 3.09
C GLY A 27 -0.99 -14.81 1.99
N HIS A 28 -1.94 -13.93 1.78
CA HIS A 28 -3.02 -14.14 0.84
C HIS A 28 -3.06 -12.98 -0.16
N PRO A 29 -2.56 -13.19 -1.40
CA PRO A 29 -2.52 -12.08 -2.37
C PRO A 29 -3.88 -11.70 -2.93
N GLY A 30 -4.87 -12.61 -2.92
CA GLY A 30 -6.16 -12.36 -3.56
C GLY A 30 -6.87 -11.11 -3.10
N GLY A 31 -6.98 -10.92 -1.78
CA GLY A 31 -7.63 -9.73 -1.22
C GLY A 31 -6.90 -8.44 -1.57
N SER A 32 -5.57 -8.47 -1.57
CA SER A 32 -4.76 -7.32 -1.96
C SER A 32 -4.93 -6.98 -3.43
N LEU A 33 -4.96 -8.00 -4.28
CA LEU A 33 -5.14 -7.79 -5.72
C LEU A 33 -6.52 -7.20 -6.01
N SER A 34 -7.56 -7.67 -5.32
CA SER A 34 -8.91 -7.17 -5.55
C SER A 34 -9.10 -5.76 -5.02
N ALA A 35 -8.38 -5.37 -3.97
CA ALA A 35 -8.51 -4.06 -3.35
C ALA A 35 -7.60 -3.00 -3.96
N ALA A 36 -6.70 -3.37 -4.88
CA ALA A 36 -5.67 -2.46 -5.39
C ALA A 36 -6.24 -1.18 -6.02
N ASP A 37 -7.34 -1.27 -6.75
CA ASP A 37 -7.94 -0.10 -7.38
C ASP A 37 -8.48 0.88 -6.33
N ILE A 38 -9.10 0.35 -5.26
CA ILE A 38 -9.64 1.17 -4.18
C ILE A 38 -8.49 1.86 -3.43
N TYR A 39 -7.43 1.13 -3.09
CA TYR A 39 -6.26 1.70 -2.44
C TYR A 39 -5.66 2.82 -3.27
N THR A 40 -5.54 2.58 -4.59
CA THR A 40 -4.93 3.57 -5.48
C THR A 40 -5.74 4.86 -5.50
N TYR A 41 -7.05 4.77 -5.69
CA TYR A 41 -7.89 5.95 -5.74
C TYR A 41 -7.83 6.72 -4.42
N LEU A 42 -7.98 6.02 -3.29
CA LEU A 42 -7.98 6.67 -1.99
C LEU A 42 -6.68 7.40 -1.71
N PHE A 43 -5.54 6.73 -1.88
CA PHE A 43 -4.25 7.29 -1.47
C PHE A 43 -3.64 8.26 -2.48
N PHE A 44 -4.03 8.19 -3.75
CA PHE A 44 -3.44 9.05 -4.76
C PHE A 44 -4.36 10.19 -5.22
N GLU A 45 -5.67 10.09 -4.97
CA GLU A 45 -6.61 11.12 -5.42
C GLU A 45 -7.47 11.72 -4.30
N GLU A 46 -8.01 10.89 -3.40
CA GLU A 46 -9.07 11.31 -2.49
C GLU A 46 -8.56 11.77 -1.13
N MET A 47 -7.64 11.02 -0.53
CA MET A 47 -7.26 11.23 0.86
C MET A 47 -6.27 12.38 1.03
N ASN A 48 -6.48 13.15 2.09
CA ASN A 48 -5.55 14.19 2.53
C ASN A 48 -4.47 13.54 3.38
N VAL A 49 -3.38 13.12 2.73
CA VAL A 49 -2.23 12.51 3.40
C VAL A 49 -0.96 13.07 2.80
N ASP A 50 0.11 13.11 3.59
CA ASP A 50 1.39 13.64 3.15
C ASP A 50 2.52 12.73 3.63
N PRO A 51 3.24 12.05 2.72
CA PRO A 51 4.36 11.19 3.11
C PRO A 51 5.47 11.96 3.85
N ALA A 52 5.63 13.25 3.58
CA ALA A 52 6.62 14.07 4.26
C ALA A 52 6.22 14.40 5.70
N ASP A 53 4.92 14.32 6.01
CA ASP A 53 4.39 14.56 7.36
C ASP A 53 3.28 13.53 7.63
N PRO A 54 3.66 12.26 7.91
CA PRO A 54 2.68 11.18 8.03
C PRO A 54 1.70 11.35 9.19
N LYS A 55 2.02 12.19 10.15
CA LYS A 55 1.19 12.37 11.35
C LYS A 55 0.54 13.74 11.44
N LYS A 56 0.45 14.46 10.31
CA LYS A 56 -0.17 15.80 10.37
C LYS A 56 -1.58 15.72 10.94
N ALA A 57 -1.98 16.78 11.67
CA ALA A 57 -3.18 16.76 12.49
C ALA A 57 -4.46 16.62 11.69
N ASP A 58 -4.51 17.20 10.49
CA ASP A 58 -5.70 17.22 9.64
C ASP A 58 -5.71 16.12 8.56
N ARG A 59 -4.86 15.10 8.72
CA ARG A 59 -4.81 14.02 7.74
C ARG A 59 -6.06 13.17 7.76
N ASP A 60 -6.39 12.60 6.62
CA ASP A 60 -7.39 11.54 6.55
C ASP A 60 -6.79 10.25 7.12
N ARG A 61 -7.65 9.46 7.75
CA ARG A 61 -7.24 8.20 8.38
C ARG A 61 -7.87 7.02 7.66
N PHE A 62 -7.06 5.99 7.51
CA PHE A 62 -7.50 4.76 6.87
C PHE A 62 -7.45 3.62 7.88
N VAL A 63 -8.53 2.85 7.98
CA VAL A 63 -8.59 1.68 8.85
C VAL A 63 -8.86 0.45 8.00
N LEU A 64 -7.96 -0.51 8.04
CA LEU A 64 -8.07 -1.73 7.27
C LEU A 64 -8.69 -2.83 8.13
N SER A 65 -9.97 -3.14 7.87
CA SER A 65 -10.68 -4.19 8.60
C SER A 65 -10.30 -5.60 8.17
N LYS A 66 -9.78 -5.73 6.96
CA LYS A 66 -9.35 -7.01 6.38
C LYS A 66 -7.85 -7.15 6.53
N GLY A 67 -7.39 -7.62 7.69
CA GLY A 67 -5.96 -7.73 7.95
C GLY A 67 -5.19 -8.57 6.94
N HIS A 68 -5.84 -9.56 6.33
CA HIS A 68 -5.19 -10.41 5.32
C HIS A 68 -4.90 -9.68 4.00
N THR A 69 -5.36 -8.44 3.84
CA THR A 69 -5.03 -7.61 2.67
C THR A 69 -3.88 -6.63 2.95
N ALA A 70 -3.20 -6.78 4.08
CA ALA A 70 -2.09 -5.91 4.45
C ALA A 70 -0.99 -5.79 3.40
N PRO A 71 -0.59 -6.85 2.66
CA PRO A 71 0.42 -6.69 1.61
C PRO A 71 0.07 -5.62 0.59
N GLY A 72 -1.20 -5.53 0.17
CA GLY A 72 -1.65 -4.48 -0.75
C GLY A 72 -1.62 -3.11 -0.11
N TYR A 73 -2.00 -3.01 1.15
CA TYR A 73 -1.96 -1.76 1.88
C TYR A 73 -0.52 -1.25 2.02
N TYR A 74 0.41 -2.13 2.40
CA TYR A 74 1.81 -1.74 2.51
C TYR A 74 2.39 -1.36 1.14
N ALA A 75 2.04 -2.09 0.08
CA ALA A 75 2.47 -1.73 -1.27
C ALA A 75 1.96 -0.34 -1.66
N THR A 76 0.73 0.00 -1.27
CA THR A 76 0.15 1.33 -1.51
C THR A 76 0.94 2.41 -0.78
N LEU A 77 1.23 2.20 0.50
CA LEU A 77 2.00 3.17 1.29
C LEU A 77 3.39 3.38 0.70
N ALA A 78 4.07 2.31 0.29
CA ALA A 78 5.39 2.40 -0.30
C ALA A 78 5.35 3.19 -1.61
N ASN A 79 4.42 2.87 -2.49
CA ASN A 79 4.30 3.56 -3.78
C ASN A 79 3.85 5.01 -3.62
N ARG A 80 3.12 5.33 -2.56
CA ARG A 80 2.73 6.70 -2.26
C ARG A 80 3.90 7.52 -1.67
N GLY A 81 4.93 6.85 -1.17
CA GLY A 81 6.13 7.50 -0.69
C GLY A 81 6.35 7.47 0.82
N PHE A 82 5.56 6.69 1.57
CA PHE A 82 5.71 6.64 3.02
C PHE A 82 6.94 5.86 3.47
N PHE A 83 7.40 4.92 2.67
CA PHE A 83 8.67 4.21 2.89
C PHE A 83 9.15 3.63 1.56
N PRO A 84 10.44 3.21 1.47
CA PRO A 84 10.98 2.69 0.21
C PRO A 84 10.29 1.42 -0.26
N VAL A 85 10.03 1.32 -1.57
CA VAL A 85 9.40 0.15 -2.17
C VAL A 85 10.21 -1.13 -1.91
N GLU A 86 11.53 -1.00 -1.84
CA GLU A 86 12.43 -2.13 -1.56
C GLU A 86 12.11 -2.81 -0.23
N ASP A 87 11.54 -2.08 0.73
CA ASP A 87 11.21 -2.63 2.03
C ASP A 87 10.08 -3.65 1.98
N LEU A 88 9.34 -3.72 0.88
CA LEU A 88 8.30 -4.73 0.71
C LEU A 88 8.83 -6.15 0.74
N THR A 89 10.11 -6.35 0.45
CA THR A 89 10.72 -7.68 0.49
C THR A 89 11.01 -8.16 1.91
N THR A 90 10.90 -7.29 2.91
CA THR A 90 11.26 -7.59 4.29
C THR A 90 10.15 -7.29 5.29
N LEU A 91 8.90 -7.21 4.85
CA LEU A 91 7.77 -6.83 5.72
C LEU A 91 7.66 -7.69 6.97
N ARG A 92 7.88 -8.99 6.83
CA ARG A 92 7.78 -9.91 7.96
C ARG A 92 8.99 -9.88 8.87
N HIS A 93 10.07 -9.23 8.42
CA HIS A 93 11.31 -9.14 9.16
C HIS A 93 11.53 -7.76 9.77
N SER A 94 10.71 -6.78 9.40
CA SER A 94 10.86 -5.42 9.89
C SER A 94 9.74 -5.10 10.87
N ARG A 95 10.12 -4.61 12.04
CA ARG A 95 9.16 -4.11 13.04
C ARG A 95 8.99 -2.60 12.94
N ASP A 96 9.72 -1.97 12.03
CA ASP A 96 9.71 -0.53 11.89
C ASP A 96 8.61 -0.02 10.97
N ILE A 97 8.01 -0.91 10.16
CA ILE A 97 6.92 -0.55 9.27
C ILE A 97 5.63 -0.58 10.06
N ARG A 98 5.14 0.61 10.41
CA ARG A 98 3.89 0.81 11.15
C ARG A 98 2.95 1.68 10.34
N THR A 99 1.71 1.34 10.38
CA THR A 99 0.68 2.13 9.69
C THR A 99 -0.35 2.70 10.65
#